data_013c92f395fba82d5ded8beb2bcf6bab
#
_entry.id   013c92f395fba82d5ded8beb2bcf6bab
#
_cell.length_a   1.000
_cell.length_b   1.000
_cell.length_c   1.000
_cell.angle_alpha   90.00
_cell.angle_beta   90.00
_cell.angle_gamma   90.00
#
_symmetry.space_group_name_H-M   'P 1'
#
loop_
_entity.id
_entity.type
_entity.pdbx_description
1 polymer ?
#
loop_
_entity_poly.entity_id
_entity_poly.type
_entity_poly.pdbx_seq_one_letter_code
_entity_poly.pdbx_strand_id
1 'polypeptide(L)'
;HHTTLPTRAASRYNNRLSNLGEILMAVFTPLSDAQVAAFLEKFDVGSFVALQGVAGGTENSTFFVTTDRRELVLTLFEQGEHEELPFFVELLDYLDEHRLPVPGTIHDREGVALHSLAGKPALLFPRLPGKHPSAPNLAQCQALGSTLGQMHKVSQHFPGHRPNPRDLHWLRAVHHKVLTYISPDDQTLMKNAVDDFESEFSQHGELPQGAVHGDLFRDNTLFEGDALGGIIDFYNGCTGDLLFDLAIVINDWASNEDGSLNAERYNAILSAYQARRPLTESERTLWPTMLRMTALRYWLSRLLVVYVDPPAHDLTPHDPERFRMILKARIAFGALPIPEASS
;
A
#
# COMPACT_ATOMS: atom_id res chain seq x y z
N HIS A 1 -2.05 -16.10 -44.06
CA HIS A 1 -3.08 -15.14 -43.77
C HIS A 1 -2.75 -14.47 -42.40
N HIS A 2 -2.13 -13.32 -42.49
CA HIS A 2 -1.90 -12.45 -41.33
C HIS A 2 -3.22 -11.80 -40.94
N THR A 3 -3.69 -12.05 -39.74
CA THR A 3 -4.81 -11.31 -39.15
C THR A 3 -4.23 -10.31 -38.13
N THR A 4 -4.11 -9.08 -38.60
CA THR A 4 -3.75 -7.93 -37.76
C THR A 4 -4.95 -7.56 -36.86
N LEU A 5 -4.74 -7.52 -35.57
CA LEU A 5 -5.64 -6.95 -34.57
C LEU A 5 -5.83 -5.44 -34.80
N PRO A 6 -6.99 -4.86 -34.61
CA PRO A 6 -7.25 -3.47 -34.95
C PRO A 6 -6.66 -2.51 -33.94
N THR A 7 -5.65 -1.76 -34.36
CA THR A 7 -5.14 -0.52 -33.78
C THR A 7 -6.19 0.59 -33.84
N ARG A 8 -7.21 0.60 -33.00
CA ARG A 8 -8.22 1.68 -32.94
C ARG A 8 -8.52 2.23 -31.54
N ALA A 9 -7.73 1.93 -30.52
CA ALA A 9 -7.90 2.51 -29.18
C ALA A 9 -6.92 3.66 -28.85
N ALA A 10 -5.82 3.81 -29.60
CA ALA A 10 -4.77 4.80 -29.26
C ALA A 10 -4.99 6.20 -29.87
N SER A 11 -5.97 6.41 -30.75
CA SER A 11 -6.12 7.67 -31.50
C SER A 11 -7.20 8.62 -31.00
N ARG A 12 -7.91 8.32 -29.90
CA ARG A 12 -8.95 9.24 -29.36
C ARG A 12 -8.55 9.99 -28.08
N TYR A 13 -7.34 9.81 -27.58
CA TYR A 13 -6.89 10.44 -26.34
C TYR A 13 -6.12 11.76 -26.49
N ASN A 14 -5.74 12.17 -27.71
CA ASN A 14 -4.87 13.34 -27.90
C ASN A 14 -5.56 14.65 -28.30
N ASN A 15 -6.88 14.79 -28.22
CA ASN A 15 -7.57 16.01 -28.69
C ASN A 15 -8.59 16.60 -27.71
N ARG A 16 -8.31 16.60 -26.39
CA ARG A 16 -9.09 17.40 -25.42
C ARG A 16 -8.24 18.03 -24.32
N LEU A 17 -7.13 18.62 -24.69
CA LEU A 17 -6.35 19.49 -23.79
C LEU A 17 -6.45 20.94 -24.30
N SER A 18 -7.66 21.50 -24.29
CA SER A 18 -7.82 22.95 -24.36
C SER A 18 -9.24 23.29 -23.85
N ASN A 19 -9.40 23.31 -22.54
CA ASN A 19 -10.26 24.25 -21.84
C ASN A 19 -9.96 24.10 -20.34
N LEU A 20 -9.38 25.14 -19.79
CA LEU A 20 -9.20 25.38 -18.36
C LEU A 20 -10.60 25.51 -17.71
N GLY A 21 -11.16 24.38 -17.33
CA GLY A 21 -12.29 24.28 -16.43
C GLY A 21 -11.88 23.30 -15.34
N GLU A 22 -11.95 23.72 -14.11
CA GLU A 22 -11.69 23.03 -12.86
C GLU A 22 -11.71 21.51 -13.01
N ILE A 23 -10.55 20.88 -12.90
CA ILE A 23 -10.42 19.43 -12.75
C ILE A 23 -10.97 19.10 -11.36
N LEU A 24 -12.26 18.95 -11.26
CA LEU A 24 -12.93 18.31 -10.14
C LEU A 24 -12.59 16.83 -10.20
N MET A 25 -11.58 16.45 -9.43
CA MET A 25 -11.07 15.10 -9.37
C MET A 25 -11.75 14.34 -8.25
N ALA A 26 -12.11 13.14 -8.55
CA ALA A 26 -12.66 12.01 -7.81
C ALA A 26 -12.78 12.15 -6.26
N VAL A 27 -13.57 13.07 -5.83
CA VAL A 27 -14.22 13.05 -4.52
C VAL A 27 -15.58 12.40 -4.75
N PHE A 28 -15.76 11.16 -4.27
CA PHE A 28 -17.03 10.45 -4.44
C PHE A 28 -18.16 11.15 -3.69
N THR A 29 -17.89 11.62 -2.47
CA THR A 29 -18.83 12.37 -1.64
C THR A 29 -18.33 13.81 -1.47
N PRO A 30 -18.94 14.78 -2.13
CA PRO A 30 -18.57 16.18 -1.96
C PRO A 30 -18.93 16.68 -0.56
N LEU A 31 -18.10 17.53 0.00
CA LEU A 31 -18.34 18.21 1.26
C LEU A 31 -18.36 19.73 1.06
N SER A 32 -19.25 20.41 1.77
CA SER A 32 -19.21 21.88 1.87
C SER A 32 -18.35 22.34 3.03
N ASP A 33 -17.82 23.56 2.96
CA ASP A 33 -17.08 24.20 4.03
C ASP A 33 -17.87 24.22 5.35
N ALA A 34 -19.18 24.48 5.26
CA ALA A 34 -20.06 24.50 6.42
C ALA A 34 -20.19 23.13 7.11
N GLN A 35 -20.25 22.04 6.32
CA GLN A 35 -20.29 20.68 6.89
C GLN A 35 -19.00 20.34 7.61
N VAL A 36 -17.85 20.68 7.02
CA VAL A 36 -16.54 20.43 7.62
C VAL A 36 -16.32 21.31 8.85
N ALA A 37 -16.66 22.61 8.79
CA ALA A 37 -16.56 23.49 9.94
C ALA A 37 -17.37 22.98 11.15
N ALA A 38 -18.62 22.57 10.93
CA ALA A 38 -19.46 21.96 11.96
C ALA A 38 -18.92 20.64 12.50
N PHE A 39 -18.33 19.82 11.61
CA PHE A 39 -17.69 18.57 12.01
C PHE A 39 -16.50 18.81 12.95
N LEU A 40 -15.65 19.79 12.64
CA LEU A 40 -14.46 20.13 13.41
C LEU A 40 -14.77 20.70 14.82
N GLU A 41 -15.97 21.21 15.07
CA GLU A 41 -16.38 21.69 16.38
C GLU A 41 -16.31 20.61 17.47
N LYS A 42 -16.34 19.34 17.11
CA LYS A 42 -16.20 18.21 18.06
C LYS A 42 -14.77 18.04 18.58
N PHE A 43 -13.77 18.54 17.83
CA PHE A 43 -12.37 18.29 18.08
C PHE A 43 -11.65 19.55 18.64
N ASP A 44 -10.49 19.36 19.25
CA ASP A 44 -9.61 20.45 19.64
C ASP A 44 -8.51 20.68 18.60
N VAL A 45 -8.91 21.10 17.41
CA VAL A 45 -7.99 21.25 16.25
C VAL A 45 -7.92 22.67 15.71
N GLY A 46 -8.63 23.62 16.32
CA GLY A 46 -8.76 24.99 15.83
C GLY A 46 -9.98 25.18 14.95
N SER A 47 -10.13 26.42 14.44
CA SER A 47 -11.25 26.83 13.60
C SER A 47 -10.98 26.53 12.13
N PHE A 48 -12.01 26.12 11.40
CA PHE A 48 -11.93 25.85 9.97
C PHE A 48 -11.47 27.09 9.17
N VAL A 49 -10.55 26.88 8.24
CA VAL A 49 -10.04 27.91 7.32
C VAL A 49 -10.28 27.52 5.85
N ALA A 50 -9.92 26.29 5.45
CA ALA A 50 -10.01 25.87 4.06
C ALA A 50 -10.19 24.37 3.91
N LEU A 51 -10.81 23.97 2.81
CA LEU A 51 -11.02 22.58 2.38
C LEU A 51 -10.52 22.39 0.95
N GLN A 52 -9.76 21.32 0.71
CA GLN A 52 -9.30 20.95 -0.61
C GLN A 52 -9.46 19.44 -0.80
N GLY A 53 -10.23 19.03 -1.81
CA GLY A 53 -10.32 17.62 -2.23
C GLY A 53 -8.97 17.12 -2.75
N VAL A 54 -8.61 15.88 -2.39
CA VAL A 54 -7.39 15.23 -2.85
C VAL A 54 -7.73 14.36 -4.05
N ALA A 55 -7.02 14.62 -5.15
CA ALA A 55 -7.11 13.81 -6.36
C ALA A 55 -6.36 12.48 -6.19
N GLY A 56 -6.93 11.36 -6.69
CA GLY A 56 -6.21 10.09 -6.83
C GLY A 56 -6.50 9.01 -5.77
N GLY A 57 -7.41 9.26 -4.81
CA GLY A 57 -7.92 8.17 -3.96
C GLY A 57 -8.77 7.19 -4.76
N THR A 58 -8.47 5.89 -4.68
CA THR A 58 -9.19 4.87 -5.46
C THR A 58 -10.41 4.31 -4.73
N GLU A 59 -10.46 4.41 -3.41
CA GLU A 59 -11.46 3.75 -2.57
C GLU A 59 -12.20 4.71 -1.63
N ASN A 60 -11.61 5.84 -1.25
CA ASN A 60 -12.12 6.76 -0.25
C ASN A 60 -12.09 8.21 -0.73
N SER A 61 -12.99 9.05 -0.20
CA SER A 61 -12.93 10.50 -0.39
C SER A 61 -11.98 11.11 0.63
N THR A 62 -10.92 11.76 0.15
CA THR A 62 -9.88 12.37 0.98
C THR A 62 -9.83 13.88 0.77
N PHE A 63 -9.71 14.62 1.86
CA PHE A 63 -9.64 16.08 1.85
C PHE A 63 -8.48 16.57 2.72
N PHE A 64 -7.75 17.57 2.23
CA PHE A 64 -6.92 18.40 3.08
C PHE A 64 -7.78 19.47 3.74
N VAL A 65 -7.66 19.59 5.04
CA VAL A 65 -8.40 20.56 5.86
C VAL A 65 -7.40 21.43 6.57
N THR A 66 -7.47 22.74 6.34
CA THR A 66 -6.68 23.72 7.04
C THR A 66 -7.50 24.35 8.15
N THR A 67 -6.94 24.41 9.34
CA THR A 67 -7.46 25.19 10.48
C THR A 67 -6.50 26.30 10.84
N ASP A 68 -6.91 27.19 11.72
CA ASP A 68 -6.05 28.26 12.26
C ASP A 68 -4.89 27.73 13.13
N ARG A 69 -4.85 26.42 13.44
CA ARG A 69 -3.82 25.79 14.27
C ARG A 69 -3.01 24.71 13.55
N ARG A 70 -3.57 24.01 12.58
CA ARG A 70 -2.89 22.85 11.95
C ARG A 70 -3.46 22.45 10.60
N GLU A 71 -2.66 21.69 9.89
CA GLU A 71 -3.05 20.99 8.65
C GLU A 71 -3.51 19.56 8.98
N LEU A 72 -4.63 19.16 8.41
CA LEU A 72 -5.31 17.88 8.68
C LEU A 72 -5.64 17.14 7.38
N VAL A 73 -5.88 15.84 7.53
CA VAL A 73 -6.47 14.99 6.47
C VAL A 73 -7.79 14.44 7.00
N LEU A 74 -8.87 14.67 6.26
CA LEU A 74 -10.19 14.11 6.51
C LEU A 74 -10.46 13.02 5.47
N THR A 75 -10.75 11.80 5.91
CA THR A 75 -11.08 10.67 5.04
C THR A 75 -12.50 10.21 5.31
N LEU A 76 -13.32 10.12 4.24
CA LEU A 76 -14.61 9.47 4.23
C LEU A 76 -14.48 8.09 3.59
N PHE A 77 -14.98 7.07 4.25
CA PHE A 77 -14.96 5.70 3.77
C PHE A 77 -16.19 5.42 2.91
N GLU A 78 -16.00 5.33 1.61
CA GLU A 78 -17.08 5.21 0.63
C GLU A 78 -17.59 3.78 0.49
N GLN A 79 -16.68 2.82 0.59
CA GLN A 79 -16.94 1.40 0.38
C GLN A 79 -16.23 0.55 1.43
N GLY A 80 -16.57 -0.74 1.46
CA GLY A 80 -15.95 -1.72 2.33
C GLY A 80 -16.75 -2.03 3.59
N GLU A 81 -16.22 -2.94 4.39
CA GLU A 81 -16.79 -3.35 5.66
C GLU A 81 -16.42 -2.33 6.75
N HIS A 82 -17.34 -1.45 7.06
CA HIS A 82 -17.13 -0.40 8.06
C HIS A 82 -16.84 -0.98 9.46
N GLU A 83 -17.19 -2.25 9.70
CA GLU A 83 -16.92 -2.98 10.94
C GLU A 83 -15.42 -3.21 11.18
N GLU A 84 -14.60 -3.13 10.13
CA GLU A 84 -13.15 -3.26 10.25
C GLU A 84 -12.44 -1.94 10.61
N LEU A 85 -13.10 -0.79 10.49
CA LEU A 85 -12.49 0.52 10.76
C LEU A 85 -11.90 0.69 12.17
N PRO A 86 -12.49 0.13 13.24
CA PRO A 86 -11.88 0.16 14.57
C PRO A 86 -10.47 -0.45 14.61
N PHE A 87 -10.21 -1.53 13.85
CA PHE A 87 -8.88 -2.13 13.76
C PHE A 87 -7.83 -1.12 13.26
N PHE A 88 -8.15 -0.33 12.25
CA PHE A 88 -7.22 0.67 11.69
C PHE A 88 -6.99 1.84 12.64
N VAL A 89 -8.04 2.27 13.35
CA VAL A 89 -7.91 3.31 14.40
C VAL A 89 -6.97 2.81 15.48
N GLU A 90 -7.21 1.63 16.04
CA GLU A 90 -6.40 1.03 17.10
C GLU A 90 -4.95 0.81 16.65
N LEU A 91 -4.74 0.35 15.41
CA LEU A 91 -3.40 0.10 14.86
C LEU A 91 -2.62 1.41 14.69
N LEU A 92 -3.23 2.43 14.08
CA LEU A 92 -2.57 3.72 13.85
C LEU A 92 -2.23 4.43 15.15
N ASP A 93 -3.16 4.43 16.11
CA ASP A 93 -2.92 5.02 17.43
C ASP A 93 -1.81 4.26 18.19
N TYR A 94 -1.83 2.92 18.14
CA TYR A 94 -0.79 2.10 18.73
C TYR A 94 0.60 2.37 18.15
N LEU A 95 0.71 2.49 16.82
CA LEU A 95 1.97 2.79 16.15
C LEU A 95 2.45 4.22 16.44
N ASP A 96 1.55 5.20 16.48
CA ASP A 96 1.86 6.59 16.83
C ASP A 96 2.32 6.73 18.30
N GLU A 97 1.67 6.05 19.23
CA GLU A 97 2.10 5.98 20.64
C GLU A 97 3.53 5.44 20.78
N HIS A 98 3.93 4.53 19.89
CA HIS A 98 5.29 4.00 19.80
C HIS A 98 6.25 4.88 18.97
N ARG A 99 5.83 6.11 18.64
CA ARG A 99 6.63 7.12 17.93
C ARG A 99 7.07 6.71 16.52
N LEU A 100 6.26 5.92 15.86
CA LEU A 100 6.44 5.64 14.45
C LEU A 100 5.85 6.79 13.62
N PRO A 101 6.42 7.10 12.44
CA PRO A 101 5.93 8.19 11.59
C PRO A 101 4.67 7.76 10.82
N VAL A 102 3.57 7.59 11.55
CA VAL A 102 2.25 7.23 11.00
C VAL A 102 1.22 8.28 11.42
N PRO A 103 0.13 8.46 10.66
CA PRO A 103 -0.92 9.39 11.04
C PRO A 103 -1.83 8.77 12.11
N GLY A 104 -1.45 8.91 13.40
CA GLY A 104 -2.36 8.57 14.50
C GLY A 104 -3.70 9.30 14.36
N THR A 105 -4.81 8.68 14.75
CA THR A 105 -6.11 9.27 14.56
C THR A 105 -6.34 10.44 15.52
N ILE A 106 -7.08 11.46 15.08
CA ILE A 106 -7.46 12.57 15.96
C ILE A 106 -8.79 12.22 16.62
N HIS A 107 -8.77 12.18 17.95
CA HIS A 107 -9.93 11.94 18.77
C HIS A 107 -10.65 13.26 19.11
N ASP A 108 -11.97 13.19 19.24
CA ASP A 108 -12.77 14.30 19.72
C ASP A 108 -12.58 14.52 21.22
N ARG A 109 -13.29 15.51 21.80
CA ARG A 109 -13.19 15.85 23.22
C ARG A 109 -13.70 14.76 24.18
N GLU A 110 -14.43 13.77 23.63
CA GLU A 110 -14.95 12.61 24.36
C GLU A 110 -14.08 11.35 24.16
N GLY A 111 -12.99 11.46 23.38
CA GLY A 111 -12.07 10.35 23.10
C GLY A 111 -12.53 9.45 21.95
N VAL A 112 -13.43 9.90 21.09
CA VAL A 112 -13.93 9.14 19.93
C VAL A 112 -13.25 9.62 18.66
N ALA A 113 -12.68 8.69 17.88
CA ALA A 113 -12.05 8.99 16.60
C ALA A 113 -13.01 8.78 15.41
N LEU A 114 -13.74 7.66 15.38
CA LEU A 114 -14.60 7.28 14.26
C LEU A 114 -15.97 7.97 14.38
N HIS A 115 -16.27 8.81 13.41
CA HIS A 115 -17.51 9.57 13.31
C HIS A 115 -18.27 9.28 12.02
N SER A 116 -19.46 9.87 11.89
CA SER A 116 -20.20 9.94 10.62
C SER A 116 -20.23 11.37 10.09
N LEU A 117 -19.95 11.53 8.79
CA LEU A 117 -20.06 12.81 8.09
C LEU A 117 -20.66 12.54 6.69
N ALA A 118 -21.68 13.31 6.31
CA ALA A 118 -22.42 13.11 5.07
C ALA A 118 -22.92 11.67 4.86
N GLY A 119 -23.29 10.98 5.95
CA GLY A 119 -23.77 9.59 5.91
C GLY A 119 -22.69 8.52 5.71
N LYS A 120 -21.42 8.90 5.77
CA LYS A 120 -20.26 8.00 5.64
C LYS A 120 -19.44 7.98 6.93
N PRO A 121 -18.76 6.86 7.25
CA PRO A 121 -17.75 6.87 8.29
C PRO A 121 -16.63 7.85 7.95
N ALA A 122 -16.15 8.58 8.95
CA ALA A 122 -15.15 9.63 8.79
C ALA A 122 -14.08 9.53 9.87
N LEU A 123 -12.83 9.68 9.46
CA LEU A 123 -11.66 9.78 10.33
C LEU A 123 -10.90 11.08 10.04
N LEU A 124 -10.36 11.68 11.07
CA LEU A 124 -9.52 12.88 11.00
C LEU A 124 -8.10 12.54 11.43
N PHE A 125 -7.11 12.99 10.65
CA PHE A 125 -5.69 12.70 10.86
C PHE A 125 -4.86 13.98 10.82
N PRO A 126 -3.67 14.03 11.46
CA PRO A 126 -2.69 15.03 11.16
C PRO A 126 -2.17 14.87 9.73
N ARG A 127 -1.94 15.96 9.02
CA ARG A 127 -1.25 15.92 7.73
C ARG A 127 0.24 15.75 7.97
N LEU A 128 0.78 14.61 7.58
CA LEU A 128 2.20 14.33 7.71
C LEU A 128 3.03 15.09 6.65
N PRO A 129 4.27 15.49 6.99
CA PRO A 129 5.11 16.26 6.09
C PRO A 129 5.75 15.41 5.01
N GLY A 130 6.11 16.06 3.91
CA GLY A 130 6.91 15.45 2.84
C GLY A 130 6.14 15.15 1.57
N LYS A 131 6.84 14.48 0.65
CA LYS A 131 6.35 14.09 -0.67
C LYS A 131 6.74 12.64 -0.97
N HIS A 132 5.97 12.00 -1.85
CA HIS A 132 6.29 10.66 -2.33
C HIS A 132 7.61 10.66 -3.14
N PRO A 133 8.53 9.72 -2.89
CA PRO A 133 9.76 9.61 -3.65
C PRO A 133 9.48 8.95 -5.01
N SER A 134 9.76 9.65 -6.11
CA SER A 134 9.62 9.08 -7.45
C SER A 134 10.76 8.11 -7.79
N ALA A 135 11.98 8.44 -7.35
CA ALA A 135 13.18 7.63 -7.51
C ALA A 135 13.97 7.64 -6.18
N PRO A 136 13.70 6.68 -5.28
CA PRO A 136 14.31 6.69 -3.95
C PRO A 136 15.83 6.52 -4.04
N ASN A 137 16.54 7.34 -3.27
CA ASN A 137 17.98 7.23 -3.07
C ASN A 137 18.32 6.22 -1.95
N LEU A 138 19.61 5.95 -1.73
CA LEU A 138 20.03 4.95 -0.73
C LEU A 138 19.72 5.39 0.71
N ALA A 139 19.79 6.68 1.02
CA ALA A 139 19.46 7.20 2.35
C ALA A 139 17.97 7.01 2.65
N GLN A 140 17.10 7.27 1.68
CA GLN A 140 15.66 7.00 1.79
C GLN A 140 15.37 5.50 1.95
N CYS A 141 16.07 4.64 1.21
CA CYS A 141 15.98 3.20 1.37
C CYS A 141 16.38 2.74 2.78
N GLN A 142 17.47 3.27 3.32
CA GLN A 142 17.90 2.99 4.70
C GLN A 142 16.88 3.48 5.73
N ALA A 143 16.36 4.69 5.57
CA ALA A 143 15.35 5.26 6.46
C ALA A 143 14.08 4.40 6.49
N LEU A 144 13.58 3.98 5.32
CA LEU A 144 12.43 3.08 5.24
C LEU A 144 12.71 1.72 5.87
N GLY A 145 13.84 1.09 5.53
CA GLY A 145 14.21 -0.21 6.10
C GLY A 145 14.29 -0.18 7.62
N SER A 146 14.93 0.84 8.19
CA SER A 146 15.01 1.04 9.64
C SER A 146 13.62 1.24 10.27
N THR A 147 12.78 2.08 9.67
CA THR A 147 11.42 2.35 10.18
C THR A 147 10.55 1.11 10.10
N LEU A 148 10.58 0.37 8.98
CA LEU A 148 9.82 -0.86 8.84
C LEU A 148 10.26 -1.93 9.85
N GLY A 149 11.57 -2.08 10.07
CA GLY A 149 12.09 -2.98 11.10
C GLY A 149 11.60 -2.63 12.50
N GLN A 150 11.58 -1.34 12.85
CA GLN A 150 11.04 -0.88 14.12
C GLN A 150 9.51 -1.07 14.20
N MET A 151 8.79 -0.78 13.12
CA MET A 151 7.34 -1.00 13.04
C MET A 151 6.98 -2.47 13.27
N HIS A 152 7.68 -3.39 12.61
CA HIS A 152 7.46 -4.83 12.79
C HIS A 152 7.82 -5.31 14.19
N LYS A 153 8.90 -4.78 14.78
CA LYS A 153 9.25 -5.09 16.17
C LYS A 153 8.14 -4.71 17.14
N VAL A 154 7.50 -3.57 16.93
CA VAL A 154 6.41 -3.06 17.76
C VAL A 154 5.10 -3.81 17.47
N SER A 155 4.77 -4.01 16.20
CA SER A 155 3.49 -4.57 15.78
C SER A 155 3.28 -6.04 16.13
N GLN A 156 4.35 -6.79 16.45
CA GLN A 156 4.24 -8.15 17.00
C GLN A 156 3.48 -8.20 18.33
N HIS A 157 3.45 -7.09 19.06
CA HIS A 157 2.79 -6.95 20.36
C HIS A 157 1.45 -6.22 20.28
N PHE A 158 1.03 -5.83 19.07
CA PHE A 158 -0.28 -5.21 18.88
C PHE A 158 -1.41 -6.20 19.17
N PRO A 159 -2.35 -5.88 20.08
CA PRO A 159 -3.36 -6.83 20.51
C PRO A 159 -4.50 -7.02 19.51
N GLY A 160 -4.68 -6.07 18.56
CA GLY A 160 -5.73 -6.15 17.53
C GLY A 160 -5.46 -7.25 16.52
N HIS A 161 -6.55 -7.79 15.96
CA HIS A 161 -6.45 -8.84 14.96
C HIS A 161 -7.41 -8.58 13.80
N ARG A 162 -6.89 -8.65 12.58
CA ARG A 162 -7.65 -8.65 11.33
C ARG A 162 -7.06 -9.72 10.42
N PRO A 163 -7.86 -10.72 9.99
CA PRO A 163 -7.36 -11.72 9.03
C PRO A 163 -6.86 -11.08 7.74
N ASN A 164 -5.85 -11.71 7.12
CA ASN A 164 -5.38 -11.27 5.82
C ASN A 164 -6.47 -11.50 4.75
N PRO A 165 -7.06 -10.45 4.16
CA PRO A 165 -8.11 -10.60 3.15
C PRO A 165 -7.58 -11.10 1.79
N ARG A 166 -6.26 -11.17 1.63
CA ARG A 166 -5.58 -11.60 0.40
C ARG A 166 -4.66 -12.79 0.67
N ASP A 167 -5.20 -13.77 1.35
CA ASP A 167 -4.56 -15.05 1.67
C ASP A 167 -4.47 -16.00 0.45
N LEU A 168 -4.03 -17.22 0.66
CA LEU A 168 -3.95 -18.24 -0.41
C LEU A 168 -5.32 -18.56 -1.04
N HIS A 169 -6.40 -18.49 -0.26
CA HIS A 169 -7.74 -18.71 -0.80
C HIS A 169 -8.11 -17.60 -1.80
N TRP A 170 -7.83 -16.35 -1.45
CA TRP A 170 -8.00 -15.21 -2.35
C TRP A 170 -7.12 -15.34 -3.61
N LEU A 171 -5.84 -15.73 -3.47
CA LEU A 171 -4.94 -15.94 -4.61
C LEU A 171 -5.52 -16.92 -5.62
N ARG A 172 -6.04 -18.06 -5.13
CA ARG A 172 -6.67 -19.08 -5.99
C ARG A 172 -7.94 -18.58 -6.65
N ALA A 173 -8.79 -17.91 -5.90
CA ALA A 173 -10.05 -17.36 -6.41
C ALA A 173 -9.80 -16.33 -7.54
N VAL A 174 -8.86 -15.42 -7.34
CA VAL A 174 -8.50 -14.42 -8.36
C VAL A 174 -7.78 -15.05 -9.54
N HIS A 175 -6.89 -16.02 -9.31
CA HIS A 175 -6.25 -16.79 -10.37
C HIS A 175 -7.29 -17.36 -11.35
N HIS A 176 -8.34 -18.01 -10.86
CA HIS A 176 -9.42 -18.53 -11.72
C HIS A 176 -10.15 -17.42 -12.49
N LYS A 177 -10.38 -16.26 -11.90
CA LYS A 177 -11.08 -15.15 -12.53
C LYS A 177 -10.30 -14.52 -13.69
N VAL A 178 -8.96 -14.44 -13.57
CA VAL A 178 -8.12 -13.73 -14.53
C VAL A 178 -7.58 -14.59 -15.67
N LEU A 179 -7.69 -15.92 -15.57
CA LEU A 179 -7.10 -16.86 -16.54
C LEU A 179 -7.48 -16.58 -18.01
N THR A 180 -8.73 -16.18 -18.26
CA THR A 180 -9.23 -15.94 -19.63
C THR A 180 -8.66 -14.65 -20.25
N TYR A 181 -8.03 -13.81 -19.48
CA TYR A 181 -7.51 -12.52 -19.92
C TYR A 181 -6.00 -12.51 -20.19
N ILE A 182 -5.31 -13.62 -19.91
CA ILE A 182 -3.86 -13.72 -20.06
C ILE A 182 -3.49 -14.83 -21.07
N SER A 183 -2.27 -14.75 -21.60
CA SER A 183 -1.75 -15.71 -22.58
C SER A 183 -1.60 -17.12 -21.98
N PRO A 184 -1.60 -18.21 -22.80
CA PRO A 184 -1.35 -19.57 -22.31
C PRO A 184 -0.03 -19.71 -21.55
N ASP A 185 1.02 -19.00 -21.96
CA ASP A 185 2.31 -18.99 -21.27
C ASP A 185 2.19 -18.36 -19.89
N ASP A 186 1.44 -17.27 -19.78
CA ASP A 186 1.20 -16.59 -18.51
C ASP A 186 0.26 -17.39 -17.60
N GLN A 187 -0.70 -18.13 -18.15
CA GLN A 187 -1.52 -19.07 -17.38
C GLN A 187 -0.63 -20.15 -16.73
N THR A 188 0.32 -20.69 -17.50
CA THR A 188 1.27 -21.67 -16.99
C THR A 188 2.20 -21.09 -15.93
N LEU A 189 2.75 -19.89 -16.19
CA LEU A 189 3.60 -19.16 -15.25
C LEU A 189 2.86 -18.93 -13.92
N MET A 190 1.64 -18.41 -13.99
CA MET A 190 0.83 -18.10 -12.83
C MET A 190 0.46 -19.35 -12.02
N LYS A 191 0.03 -20.41 -12.71
CA LYS A 191 -0.29 -21.68 -12.07
C LYS A 191 0.90 -22.25 -11.32
N ASN A 192 2.06 -22.30 -11.96
CA ASN A 192 3.28 -22.82 -11.34
C ASN A 192 3.66 -21.98 -10.12
N ALA A 193 3.56 -20.65 -10.20
CA ALA A 193 3.88 -19.77 -9.07
C ALA A 193 2.93 -19.98 -7.87
N VAL A 194 1.64 -20.23 -8.11
CA VAL A 194 0.67 -20.58 -7.04
C VAL A 194 1.01 -21.92 -6.41
N ASP A 195 1.25 -22.94 -7.23
CA ASP A 195 1.56 -24.30 -6.77
C ASP A 195 2.88 -24.33 -5.98
N ASP A 196 3.92 -23.65 -6.46
CA ASP A 196 5.22 -23.55 -5.80
C ASP A 196 5.09 -22.87 -4.43
N PHE A 197 4.36 -21.74 -4.38
CA PHE A 197 4.11 -21.03 -3.13
C PHE A 197 3.44 -21.93 -2.09
N GLU A 198 2.36 -22.60 -2.47
CA GLU A 198 1.64 -23.50 -1.58
C GLU A 198 2.52 -24.65 -1.08
N SER A 199 3.27 -25.27 -1.98
CA SER A 199 4.17 -26.38 -1.65
C SER A 199 5.29 -25.94 -0.69
N GLU A 200 5.95 -24.82 -0.96
CA GLU A 200 7.07 -24.35 -0.14
C GLU A 200 6.62 -23.89 1.24
N PHE A 201 5.48 -23.16 1.34
CA PHE A 201 4.95 -22.71 2.63
C PHE A 201 4.44 -23.86 3.51
N SER A 202 3.88 -24.91 2.93
CA SER A 202 3.41 -26.07 3.70
C SER A 202 4.54 -26.88 4.36
N GLN A 203 5.77 -26.74 3.87
CA GLN A 203 6.94 -27.49 4.36
C GLN A 203 7.70 -26.78 5.47
N HIS A 204 7.42 -25.51 5.71
CA HIS A 204 8.12 -24.68 6.68
C HIS A 204 7.21 -24.33 7.85
N GLY A 205 7.82 -24.13 9.01
CA GLY A 205 7.10 -23.73 10.22
C GLY A 205 6.53 -22.32 10.13
N GLU A 206 5.80 -21.93 11.16
CA GLU A 206 5.20 -20.60 11.26
C GLU A 206 6.25 -19.50 11.19
N LEU A 207 5.95 -18.46 10.41
CA LEU A 207 6.75 -17.24 10.35
C LEU A 207 6.35 -16.28 11.48
N PRO A 208 7.24 -15.37 11.91
CA PRO A 208 6.88 -14.29 12.81
C PRO A 208 5.75 -13.43 12.23
N GLN A 209 4.71 -13.22 13.01
CA GLN A 209 3.52 -12.46 12.65
C GLN A 209 3.37 -11.18 13.47
N GLY A 210 2.63 -10.24 12.95
CA GLY A 210 2.23 -8.98 13.57
C GLY A 210 1.26 -8.23 12.68
N ALA A 211 0.92 -7.01 13.06
CA ALA A 211 0.19 -6.14 12.17
C ALA A 211 1.14 -5.64 11.08
N VAL A 212 0.76 -5.91 9.83
CA VAL A 212 1.49 -5.49 8.63
C VAL A 212 0.74 -4.37 7.91
N HIS A 213 1.46 -3.56 7.14
CA HIS A 213 0.85 -2.51 6.30
C HIS A 213 0.08 -3.12 5.12
N GLY A 214 0.64 -4.15 4.51
CA GLY A 214 0.03 -4.90 3.41
C GLY A 214 0.07 -4.23 2.04
N ASP A 215 0.59 -2.99 1.93
CA ASP A 215 0.67 -2.21 0.69
C ASP A 215 1.75 -1.12 0.72
N LEU A 216 2.92 -1.41 1.31
CA LEU A 216 3.97 -0.40 1.53
C LEU A 216 4.80 -0.12 0.26
N PHE A 217 4.15 0.54 -0.68
CA PHE A 217 4.77 1.10 -1.88
C PHE A 217 5.36 2.49 -1.64
N ARG A 218 6.12 2.99 -2.62
CA ARG A 218 6.72 4.33 -2.59
C ARG A 218 5.68 5.45 -2.43
N ASP A 219 4.52 5.32 -3.06
CA ASP A 219 3.42 6.27 -3.00
C ASP A 219 2.66 6.25 -1.66
N ASN A 220 2.93 5.29 -0.78
CA ASN A 220 2.45 5.24 0.59
C ASN A 220 3.48 5.74 1.63
N THR A 221 4.55 6.42 1.16
CA THR A 221 5.56 7.04 2.00
C THR A 221 5.74 8.51 1.67
N LEU A 222 6.09 9.32 2.68
CA LEU A 222 6.34 10.75 2.55
C LEU A 222 7.75 11.06 3.04
N PHE A 223 8.53 11.82 2.26
CA PHE A 223 9.89 12.21 2.60
C PHE A 223 10.09 13.72 2.50
N GLU A 224 10.83 14.26 3.47
CA GLU A 224 11.45 15.59 3.41
C GLU A 224 12.96 15.39 3.22
N GLY A 225 13.45 15.56 2.00
CA GLY A 225 14.82 15.16 1.67
C GLY A 225 15.03 13.66 1.90
N ASP A 226 15.97 13.28 2.76
CA ASP A 226 16.27 11.90 3.12
C ASP A 226 15.51 11.39 4.36
N ALA A 227 14.81 12.28 5.06
CA ALA A 227 14.07 11.94 6.25
C ALA A 227 12.66 11.43 5.93
N LEU A 228 12.30 10.26 6.45
CA LEU A 228 10.95 9.72 6.34
C LEU A 228 9.99 10.51 7.24
N GLY A 229 9.11 11.28 6.62
CA GLY A 229 8.09 12.09 7.29
C GLY A 229 6.82 11.32 7.60
N GLY A 230 6.52 10.26 6.87
CA GLY A 230 5.32 9.46 7.11
C GLY A 230 5.17 8.20 6.30
N ILE A 231 4.46 7.23 6.90
CA ILE A 231 3.89 6.07 6.22
C ILE A 231 2.37 6.24 6.32
N ILE A 232 1.67 6.17 5.19
CA ILE A 232 0.24 6.45 5.07
C ILE A 232 -0.49 5.29 4.41
N ASP A 233 -1.81 5.31 4.39
CA ASP A 233 -2.68 4.34 3.71
C ASP A 233 -2.59 2.92 4.27
N PHE A 234 -2.95 2.76 5.54
CA PHE A 234 -2.94 1.47 6.25
C PHE A 234 -4.18 0.58 5.99
N TYR A 235 -5.06 0.94 5.06
CA TYR A 235 -6.35 0.24 4.89
C TYR A 235 -6.25 -1.18 4.29
N ASN A 236 -5.06 -1.56 3.81
CA ASN A 236 -4.71 -2.94 3.49
C ASN A 236 -4.11 -3.71 4.68
N GLY A 237 -3.90 -3.03 5.82
CA GLY A 237 -3.28 -3.58 7.00
C GLY A 237 -4.06 -4.78 7.56
N CYS A 238 -3.35 -5.78 8.02
CA CYS A 238 -3.90 -7.01 8.59
C CYS A 238 -2.89 -7.67 9.53
N THR A 239 -3.33 -8.70 10.23
CA THR A 239 -2.41 -9.60 10.93
C THR A 239 -1.83 -10.60 9.93
N GLY A 240 -0.51 -10.62 9.79
CA GLY A 240 0.15 -11.47 8.80
C GLY A 240 1.64 -11.64 9.05
N ASP A 241 2.28 -12.36 8.13
CA ASP A 241 3.72 -12.59 8.20
C ASP A 241 4.47 -11.27 7.97
N LEU A 242 5.36 -10.91 8.89
CA LEU A 242 6.17 -9.70 8.78
C LEU A 242 7.04 -9.69 7.53
N LEU A 243 7.48 -10.87 7.11
CA LEU A 243 8.26 -11.06 5.89
C LEU A 243 7.52 -10.59 4.62
N PHE A 244 6.18 -10.61 4.66
CA PHE A 244 5.34 -10.16 3.54
C PHE A 244 5.51 -8.67 3.24
N ASP A 245 5.43 -7.80 4.24
CA ASP A 245 5.64 -6.35 4.08
C ASP A 245 7.04 -6.04 3.56
N LEU A 246 8.06 -6.71 4.12
CA LEU A 246 9.43 -6.52 3.69
C LEU A 246 9.62 -6.93 2.21
N ALA A 247 8.97 -8.01 1.78
CA ALA A 247 9.01 -8.46 0.39
C ALA A 247 8.29 -7.48 -0.56
N ILE A 248 7.18 -6.87 -0.12
CA ILE A 248 6.50 -5.80 -0.87
C ILE A 248 7.47 -4.63 -1.11
N VAL A 249 8.10 -4.15 -0.04
CA VAL A 249 9.06 -3.05 -0.11
C VAL A 249 10.21 -3.40 -1.07
N ILE A 250 10.81 -4.56 -0.95
CA ILE A 250 11.92 -4.95 -1.84
C ILE A 250 11.46 -5.02 -3.30
N ASN A 251 10.30 -5.59 -3.57
CA ASN A 251 9.80 -5.69 -4.94
C ASN A 251 9.47 -4.34 -5.58
N ASP A 252 9.00 -3.37 -4.82
CA ASP A 252 8.74 -2.02 -5.36
C ASP A 252 9.99 -1.12 -5.35
N TRP A 253 10.69 -1.04 -4.22
CA TRP A 253 11.79 -0.08 -4.02
C TRP A 253 13.11 -0.52 -4.64
N ALA A 254 13.39 -1.82 -4.65
CA ALA A 254 14.67 -2.37 -5.08
C ALA A 254 14.60 -3.11 -6.43
N SER A 255 13.54 -2.95 -7.22
CA SER A 255 13.48 -3.49 -8.57
C SER A 255 13.80 -2.44 -9.63
N ASN A 256 14.65 -2.80 -10.58
CA ASN A 256 14.90 -2.05 -11.80
C ASN A 256 13.68 -2.12 -12.75
N GLU A 257 13.71 -1.38 -13.84
CA GLU A 257 12.61 -1.36 -14.83
C GLU A 257 12.35 -2.74 -15.45
N ASP A 258 13.39 -3.53 -15.67
CA ASP A 258 13.32 -4.90 -16.20
C ASP A 258 12.88 -5.96 -15.16
N GLY A 259 12.57 -5.54 -13.95
CA GLY A 259 12.17 -6.41 -12.84
C GLY A 259 13.34 -7.01 -12.05
N SER A 260 14.59 -6.89 -12.50
CA SER A 260 15.77 -7.36 -11.76
C SER A 260 15.96 -6.59 -10.44
N LEU A 261 16.68 -7.19 -9.48
CA LEU A 261 17.00 -6.54 -8.21
C LEU A 261 18.13 -5.52 -8.38
N ASN A 262 17.93 -4.33 -7.84
CA ASN A 262 18.98 -3.35 -7.63
C ASN A 262 19.71 -3.67 -6.33
N ALA A 263 20.95 -4.13 -6.42
CA ALA A 263 21.72 -4.63 -5.27
C ALA A 263 21.97 -3.56 -4.20
N GLU A 264 22.21 -2.31 -4.59
CA GLU A 264 22.49 -1.23 -3.63
C GLU A 264 21.25 -0.91 -2.80
N ARG A 265 20.09 -0.73 -3.43
CA ARG A 265 18.83 -0.47 -2.72
C ARG A 265 18.38 -1.69 -1.89
N TYR A 266 18.52 -2.88 -2.42
CA TYR A 266 18.25 -4.13 -1.73
C TYR A 266 19.06 -4.23 -0.42
N ASN A 267 20.37 -4.02 -0.51
CA ASN A 267 21.26 -4.07 0.66
C ASN A 267 20.95 -2.94 1.64
N ALA A 268 20.70 -1.73 1.17
CA ALA A 268 20.37 -0.58 2.02
C ALA A 268 19.12 -0.83 2.87
N ILE A 269 18.05 -1.34 2.26
CA ILE A 269 16.80 -1.65 2.97
C ILE A 269 17.00 -2.79 3.96
N LEU A 270 17.55 -3.93 3.51
CA LEU A 270 17.64 -5.12 4.34
C LEU A 270 18.63 -4.96 5.50
N SER A 271 19.78 -4.31 5.29
CA SER A 271 20.73 -4.06 6.38
C SER A 271 20.13 -3.16 7.46
N ALA A 272 19.45 -2.08 7.05
CA ALA A 272 18.79 -1.17 7.98
C ALA A 272 17.61 -1.83 8.72
N TYR A 273 16.84 -2.66 8.01
CA TYR A 273 15.77 -3.46 8.63
C TYR A 273 16.29 -4.40 9.69
N GLN A 274 17.32 -5.20 9.35
CA GLN A 274 17.90 -6.19 10.26
C GLN A 274 18.59 -5.59 11.49
N ALA A 275 19.09 -4.36 11.38
CA ALA A 275 19.62 -3.61 12.54
C ALA A 275 18.54 -3.34 13.61
N ARG A 276 17.26 -3.32 13.23
CA ARG A 276 16.11 -3.14 14.13
C ARG A 276 15.45 -4.46 14.50
N ARG A 277 15.29 -5.35 13.53
CA ARG A 277 14.66 -6.65 13.67
C ARG A 277 15.40 -7.68 12.80
N PRO A 278 16.27 -8.50 13.39
CA PRO A 278 16.94 -9.57 12.66
C PRO A 278 15.94 -10.56 12.07
N LEU A 279 16.20 -11.02 10.84
CA LEU A 279 15.42 -12.10 10.23
C LEU A 279 15.74 -13.43 10.91
N THR A 280 14.70 -14.22 11.20
CA THR A 280 14.83 -15.59 11.67
C THR A 280 15.37 -16.51 10.57
N GLU A 281 15.80 -17.71 10.93
CA GLU A 281 16.25 -18.71 9.96
C GLU A 281 15.11 -19.12 9.01
N SER A 282 13.88 -19.27 9.53
CA SER A 282 12.70 -19.56 8.71
C SER A 282 12.42 -18.46 7.70
N GLU A 283 12.53 -17.20 8.11
CA GLU A 283 12.36 -16.07 7.22
C GLU A 283 13.44 -16.02 6.13
N ARG A 284 14.69 -16.30 6.48
CA ARG A 284 15.80 -16.38 5.50
C ARG A 284 15.58 -17.48 4.48
N THR A 285 15.10 -18.64 4.94
CA THR A 285 14.82 -19.80 4.08
C THR A 285 13.68 -19.50 3.12
N LEU A 286 12.59 -18.88 3.60
CA LEU A 286 11.41 -18.55 2.79
C LEU A 286 11.51 -17.22 2.02
N TRP A 287 12.61 -16.50 2.18
CA TRP A 287 12.76 -15.18 1.58
C TRP A 287 12.55 -15.16 0.04
N PRO A 288 13.22 -16.05 -0.75
CA PRO A 288 12.99 -16.09 -2.20
C PRO A 288 11.53 -16.38 -2.57
N THR A 289 10.88 -17.27 -1.83
CA THR A 289 9.47 -17.64 -2.02
C THR A 289 8.54 -16.48 -1.72
N MET A 290 8.81 -15.74 -0.63
CA MET A 290 8.02 -14.57 -0.27
C MET A 290 8.12 -13.45 -1.31
N LEU A 291 9.30 -13.24 -1.91
CA LEU A 291 9.47 -12.29 -3.02
C LEU A 291 8.64 -12.69 -4.25
N ARG A 292 8.61 -13.98 -4.59
CA ARG A 292 7.76 -14.47 -5.69
C ARG A 292 6.28 -14.34 -5.37
N MET A 293 5.88 -14.70 -4.17
CA MET A 293 4.49 -14.65 -3.74
C MET A 293 3.94 -13.22 -3.75
N THR A 294 4.68 -12.25 -3.24
CA THR A 294 4.24 -10.84 -3.25
C THR A 294 4.16 -10.29 -4.67
N ALA A 295 5.09 -10.65 -5.55
CA ALA A 295 5.02 -10.29 -6.97
C ALA A 295 3.77 -10.90 -7.65
N LEU A 296 3.49 -12.18 -7.40
CA LEU A 296 2.30 -12.86 -7.89
C LEU A 296 1.01 -12.19 -7.38
N ARG A 297 0.94 -11.90 -6.09
CA ARG A 297 -0.24 -11.25 -5.46
C ARG A 297 -0.55 -9.92 -6.14
N TYR A 298 0.46 -9.08 -6.40
CA TYR A 298 0.24 -7.79 -7.05
C TYR A 298 -0.04 -7.90 -8.54
N TRP A 299 0.53 -8.88 -9.23
CA TRP A 299 0.14 -9.17 -10.60
C TRP A 299 -1.34 -9.55 -10.69
N LEU A 300 -1.80 -10.48 -9.83
CA LEU A 300 -3.21 -10.85 -9.72
C LEU A 300 -4.13 -9.67 -9.38
N SER A 301 -3.76 -8.86 -8.39
CA SER A 301 -4.54 -7.68 -8.00
C SER A 301 -4.73 -6.70 -9.16
N ARG A 302 -3.66 -6.43 -9.91
CA ARG A 302 -3.71 -5.50 -11.05
C ARG A 302 -4.52 -6.05 -12.21
N LEU A 303 -4.38 -7.35 -12.51
CA LEU A 303 -5.22 -8.02 -13.52
C LEU A 303 -6.70 -7.99 -13.13
N LEU A 304 -7.02 -8.22 -11.86
CA LEU A 304 -8.39 -8.15 -11.35
C LEU A 304 -8.99 -6.76 -11.61
N VAL A 305 -8.27 -5.70 -11.25
CA VAL A 305 -8.71 -4.31 -11.43
C VAL A 305 -8.82 -3.92 -12.90
N VAL A 306 -7.90 -4.39 -13.76
CA VAL A 306 -7.91 -4.04 -15.19
C VAL A 306 -9.02 -4.75 -15.95
N TYR A 307 -9.27 -6.03 -15.67
CA TYR A 307 -10.10 -6.87 -16.53
C TYR A 307 -11.42 -7.35 -15.91
N VAL A 308 -11.50 -7.45 -14.60
CA VAL A 308 -12.66 -8.07 -13.93
C VAL A 308 -13.50 -7.04 -13.18
N ASP A 309 -12.87 -6.26 -12.32
CA ASP A 309 -13.52 -5.26 -11.47
C ASP A 309 -12.91 -3.87 -11.70
N PRO A 310 -13.10 -3.26 -12.90
CA PRO A 310 -12.55 -1.94 -13.17
C PRO A 310 -13.16 -0.89 -12.25
N PRO A 311 -12.37 0.13 -11.84
CA PRO A 311 -12.87 1.18 -10.98
C PRO A 311 -14.01 1.96 -11.63
N ALA A 312 -14.99 2.37 -10.83
CA ALA A 312 -16.21 3.05 -11.27
C ALA A 312 -15.99 4.47 -11.84
N HIS A 313 -14.76 5.03 -11.73
CA HIS A 313 -14.41 6.39 -12.14
C HIS A 313 -13.19 6.35 -13.06
N ASP A 314 -12.91 7.47 -13.75
CA ASP A 314 -11.79 7.65 -14.71
C ASP A 314 -10.37 7.53 -14.09
N LEU A 315 -10.19 6.56 -13.20
CA LEU A 315 -8.91 6.21 -12.62
C LEU A 315 -8.15 5.28 -13.57
N THR A 316 -6.90 5.61 -13.83
CA THR A 316 -6.02 4.75 -14.64
C THR A 316 -5.46 3.63 -13.76
N PRO A 317 -5.86 2.37 -13.99
CA PRO A 317 -5.31 1.24 -13.24
C PRO A 317 -3.79 1.12 -13.43
N HIS A 318 -3.11 0.64 -12.39
CA HIS A 318 -1.69 0.31 -12.52
C HIS A 318 -1.47 -0.83 -13.53
N ASP A 319 -0.40 -0.71 -14.33
CA ASP A 319 -0.03 -1.72 -15.32
C ASP A 319 0.31 -3.07 -14.65
N PRO A 320 -0.39 -4.17 -14.99
CA PRO A 320 -0.07 -5.50 -14.51
C PRO A 320 1.31 -6.00 -14.94
N GLU A 321 1.82 -5.56 -16.09
CA GLU A 321 3.09 -6.02 -16.66
C GLU A 321 4.27 -5.81 -15.71
N ARG A 322 4.24 -4.75 -14.92
CA ARG A 322 5.30 -4.45 -13.94
C ARG A 322 5.54 -5.63 -12.99
N PHE A 323 4.49 -6.19 -12.39
CA PHE A 323 4.63 -7.30 -11.44
C PHE A 323 4.78 -8.66 -12.12
N ARG A 324 4.31 -8.81 -13.34
CA ARG A 324 4.65 -9.96 -14.18
C ARG A 324 6.15 -10.05 -14.44
N MET A 325 6.78 -8.94 -14.82
CA MET A 325 8.24 -8.87 -15.03
C MET A 325 9.02 -9.14 -13.74
N ILE A 326 8.60 -8.56 -12.61
CA ILE A 326 9.22 -8.80 -11.31
C ILE A 326 9.13 -10.29 -10.95
N LEU A 327 7.95 -10.92 -11.07
CA LEU A 327 7.78 -12.35 -10.81
C LEU A 327 8.72 -13.19 -11.67
N LYS A 328 8.79 -12.93 -12.97
CA LYS A 328 9.69 -13.65 -13.89
C LYS A 328 11.16 -13.50 -13.48
N ALA A 329 11.56 -12.31 -13.08
CA ALA A 329 12.93 -12.06 -12.61
C ALA A 329 13.22 -12.82 -11.29
N ARG A 330 12.25 -12.87 -10.35
CA ARG A 330 12.40 -13.64 -9.09
C ARG A 330 12.47 -15.15 -9.32
N ILE A 331 11.75 -15.66 -10.32
CA ILE A 331 11.83 -17.08 -10.72
C ILE A 331 13.17 -17.39 -11.39
N ALA A 332 13.62 -16.53 -12.29
CA ALA A 332 14.84 -16.76 -13.07
C ALA A 332 16.13 -16.61 -12.26
N PHE A 333 16.19 -15.64 -11.35
CA PHE A 333 17.42 -15.25 -10.66
C PHE A 333 17.36 -15.44 -9.14
N GLY A 334 16.17 -15.73 -8.57
CA GLY A 334 15.98 -15.86 -7.12
C GLY A 334 16.11 -14.51 -6.39
N ALA A 335 16.59 -14.58 -5.15
CA ALA A 335 16.95 -13.44 -4.32
C ALA A 335 18.48 -13.23 -4.33
N LEU A 336 18.90 -12.00 -4.10
CA LEU A 336 20.29 -11.70 -3.77
C LEU A 336 20.58 -12.21 -2.34
N PRO A 337 21.87 -12.44 -1.98
CA PRO A 337 22.25 -12.75 -0.63
C PRO A 337 21.71 -11.71 0.36
N ILE A 338 21.21 -12.16 1.49
CA ILE A 338 20.75 -11.28 2.57
C ILE A 338 21.98 -10.66 3.24
N PRO A 339 22.13 -9.32 3.24
CA PRO A 339 23.28 -8.67 3.83
C PRO A 339 23.30 -8.81 5.36
N GLU A 340 24.45 -8.56 5.96
CA GLU A 340 24.54 -8.38 7.41
C GLU A 340 23.79 -7.13 7.87
N ALA A 341 23.42 -7.09 9.17
CA ALA A 341 22.80 -5.91 9.76
C ALA A 341 23.75 -4.71 9.70
N SER A 342 23.23 -3.52 9.45
CA SER A 342 24.01 -2.29 9.59
C SER A 342 24.41 -2.10 11.06
N SER A 343 25.64 -1.73 11.27
CA SER A 343 26.18 -1.38 12.60
C SER A 343 25.63 -0.05 13.12
#